data_06126a830e2044815f61454424392c4c
#
_entry.id   06126a830e2044815f61454424392c4c
#
_cell.length_a   1.000
_cell.length_b   1.000
_cell.length_c   1.000
_cell.angle_alpha   90.00
_cell.angle_beta   90.00
_cell.angle_gamma   90.00
#
_symmetry.space_group_name_H-M   'P 1'
#
loop_
_entity.id
_entity.type
_entity.pdbx_description
1 polymer ?
#
loop_
_entity_poly.entity_id
_entity_poly.type
_entity_poly.pdbx_seq_one_letter_code
_entity_poly.pdbx_strand_id
1 'polypeptide(L)'
;MEEEFANRINLNTDLSNISKIICNKYNLGEYISDAVITVGYEDFNYTLETTQGKYCVKVFNKERTDIECEKYIERIELASKLNINTPKLYRVDEKSECNIKLENIKYRLCVFDYIDGKSFYDLGKIPNQDEINEIIRQMAIIHKATLQSDFIYDKWAIINFVKEFQNKKQYLNGNDYKKLEELYNRFFQVDIEKLPKAFVHGDIISTNVMKDKNNKLWIIDFAVSNYVPRIIDLAVSSCNLCLDAENKENTKKKVKMILEEYQKYNKLTDYELEQFPLFFDIANAMGILQISHLNTLGELSEEDKFWYDESEKGLEFSNEEFWKDIYVKKWCERQFINYEVK
;
A
#
# COMPACT_ATOMS: atom_id res chain seq x y z
N MET A 1 16.78 16.60 -3.43
CA MET A 1 15.70 15.84 -2.75
C MET A 1 14.48 16.72 -2.47
N GLU A 2 14.56 17.75 -1.63
CA GLU A 2 13.40 18.64 -1.37
C GLU A 2 12.87 19.34 -2.62
N GLU A 3 13.74 19.74 -3.55
CA GLU A 3 13.37 20.37 -4.82
C GLU A 3 12.57 19.44 -5.73
N GLU A 4 12.85 18.15 -5.74
CA GLU A 4 12.12 17.15 -6.47
C GLU A 4 10.66 17.03 -5.94
N PHE A 5 10.50 16.99 -4.62
CA PHE A 5 9.17 16.96 -3.99
C PHE A 5 8.39 18.26 -4.24
N ALA A 6 9.06 19.42 -4.14
CA ALA A 6 8.47 20.71 -4.44
C ALA A 6 7.94 20.80 -5.88
N ASN A 7 8.64 20.19 -6.83
CA ASN A 7 8.23 20.14 -8.23
C ASN A 7 6.91 19.36 -8.46
N ARG A 8 6.55 18.42 -7.59
CA ARG A 8 5.30 17.66 -7.67
C ARG A 8 4.06 18.56 -7.60
N ILE A 9 4.18 19.69 -6.92
CA ILE A 9 3.08 20.64 -6.72
C ILE A 9 3.35 22.02 -7.32
N ASN A 10 4.43 22.18 -8.10
CA ASN A 10 4.91 23.47 -8.59
C ASN A 10 5.11 24.51 -7.46
N LEU A 11 5.68 24.08 -6.34
CA LEU A 11 5.95 24.98 -5.22
C LEU A 11 7.02 25.99 -5.65
N ASN A 12 6.62 27.25 -5.82
CA ASN A 12 7.49 28.37 -6.24
C ASN A 12 7.61 29.46 -5.17
N THR A 13 7.13 29.18 -3.98
CA THR A 13 7.14 30.08 -2.81
C THR A 13 7.60 29.34 -1.57
N ASP A 14 7.87 30.08 -0.50
CA ASP A 14 8.16 29.48 0.79
C ASP A 14 6.93 28.67 1.28
N LEU A 15 7.15 27.43 1.71
CA LEU A 15 6.11 26.52 2.19
C LEU A 15 5.30 27.12 3.34
N SER A 16 5.95 27.94 4.18
CA SER A 16 5.30 28.64 5.28
C SER A 16 4.15 29.54 4.85
N ASN A 17 4.14 30.03 3.59
CA ASN A 17 3.03 30.84 3.08
C ASN A 17 1.76 30.00 2.92
N ILE A 18 1.89 28.75 2.42
CA ILE A 18 0.79 27.80 2.31
C ILE A 18 0.36 27.37 3.73
N SER A 19 1.35 27.04 4.59
CA SER A 19 1.13 26.61 5.96
C SER A 19 0.33 27.62 6.79
N LYS A 20 0.64 28.91 6.70
CA LYS A 20 -0.11 29.99 7.38
C LYS A 20 -1.55 30.10 6.88
N ILE A 21 -1.79 29.92 5.59
CA ILE A 21 -3.17 29.89 5.04
C ILE A 21 -3.93 28.69 5.59
N ILE A 22 -3.29 27.53 5.68
CA ILE A 22 -3.89 26.31 6.25
C ILE A 22 -4.23 26.52 7.72
N CYS A 23 -3.31 27.06 8.52
CA CYS A 23 -3.58 27.39 9.93
C CYS A 23 -4.85 28.20 10.10
N ASN A 24 -5.02 29.24 9.30
CA ASN A 24 -6.20 30.10 9.33
C ASN A 24 -7.47 29.39 8.87
N LYS A 25 -7.41 28.67 7.72
CA LYS A 25 -8.59 27.99 7.15
C LYS A 25 -9.13 26.88 8.04
N TYR A 26 -8.25 26.10 8.65
CA TYR A 26 -8.61 24.96 9.49
C TYR A 26 -8.70 25.29 10.98
N ASN A 27 -8.48 26.54 11.38
CA ASN A 27 -8.45 27.00 12.78
C ASN A 27 -7.46 26.17 13.63
N LEU A 28 -6.24 25.94 13.14
CA LEU A 28 -5.23 25.12 13.79
C LEU A 28 -4.30 25.92 14.73
N GLY A 29 -4.61 27.19 15.01
CA GLY A 29 -3.75 28.07 15.78
C GLY A 29 -2.72 28.82 14.92
N GLU A 30 -1.71 29.40 15.57
CA GLU A 30 -0.65 30.15 14.88
C GLU A 30 0.42 29.19 14.34
N TYR A 31 0.94 29.50 13.16
CA TYR A 31 2.04 28.77 12.53
C TYR A 31 3.33 28.87 13.39
N ILE A 32 4.01 27.74 13.57
CA ILE A 32 5.31 27.65 14.22
C ILE A 32 6.38 27.22 13.22
N SER A 33 6.20 26.03 12.61
CA SER A 33 7.17 25.46 11.67
C SER A 33 6.51 24.46 10.71
N ASP A 34 7.20 24.15 9.64
CA ASP A 34 6.87 23.03 8.75
C ASP A 34 8.15 22.27 8.33
N ALA A 35 7.98 21.02 7.90
CA ALA A 35 9.07 20.20 7.39
C ALA A 35 8.58 19.21 6.37
N VAL A 36 9.22 19.16 5.20
CA VAL A 36 8.87 18.25 4.12
C VAL A 36 9.12 16.79 4.53
N ILE A 37 8.17 15.92 4.22
CA ILE A 37 8.32 14.47 4.34
C ILE A 37 8.86 13.96 3.02
N THR A 38 10.12 13.54 3.00
CA THR A 38 10.83 13.11 1.77
C THR A 38 10.68 11.61 1.50
N VAL A 39 9.47 11.06 1.75
CA VAL A 39 9.11 9.66 1.53
C VAL A 39 7.83 9.61 0.70
N GLY A 40 7.71 8.57 -0.14
CA GLY A 40 6.55 8.35 -1.00
C GLY A 40 6.73 8.89 -2.42
N TYR A 41 5.98 8.31 -3.37
CA TYR A 41 6.21 8.48 -4.80
C TYR A 41 5.27 9.47 -5.50
N GLU A 42 4.13 9.81 -4.90
CA GLU A 42 3.06 10.48 -5.64
C GLU A 42 2.82 11.92 -5.21
N ASP A 43 2.35 12.13 -4.00
CA ASP A 43 1.94 13.43 -3.50
C ASP A 43 3.06 14.14 -2.73
N PHE A 44 2.83 15.41 -2.39
CA PHE A 44 3.72 16.19 -1.54
C PHE A 44 3.18 16.19 -0.12
N ASN A 45 3.95 15.62 0.81
CA ASN A 45 3.57 15.53 2.21
C ASN A 45 4.51 16.37 3.08
N TYR A 46 3.98 17.00 4.11
CA TYR A 46 4.80 17.71 5.08
C TYR A 46 4.14 17.75 6.48
N THR A 47 4.95 17.94 7.50
CA THR A 47 4.46 18.17 8.85
C THR A 47 4.25 19.66 9.07
N LEU A 48 3.15 20.04 9.73
CA LEU A 48 2.81 21.39 10.11
C LEU A 48 2.70 21.47 11.63
N GLU A 49 3.54 22.29 12.25
CA GLU A 49 3.50 22.56 13.69
C GLU A 49 2.87 23.92 13.96
N THR A 50 1.94 23.95 14.90
CA THR A 50 1.17 25.14 15.27
C THR A 50 1.07 25.26 16.79
N THR A 51 0.55 26.38 17.29
CA THR A 51 0.27 26.56 18.72
C THR A 51 -0.78 25.61 19.29
N GLN A 52 -1.55 24.90 18.45
CA GLN A 52 -2.57 23.94 18.88
C GLN A 52 -2.15 22.47 18.69
N GLY A 53 -1.06 22.20 17.98
CA GLY A 53 -0.57 20.85 17.78
C GLY A 53 0.23 20.66 16.50
N LYS A 54 0.49 19.40 16.19
CA LYS A 54 1.20 18.97 14.98
C LYS A 54 0.27 18.21 14.05
N TYR A 55 0.38 18.47 12.77
CA TYR A 55 -0.48 17.94 11.71
C TYR A 55 0.35 17.38 10.57
N CYS A 56 -0.23 16.49 9.79
CA CYS A 56 0.28 16.07 8.51
C CYS A 56 -0.56 16.71 7.40
N VAL A 57 0.08 17.40 6.47
CA VAL A 57 -0.56 17.99 5.31
C VAL A 57 -0.15 17.22 4.07
N LYS A 58 -1.14 16.73 3.30
CA LYS A 58 -0.95 16.15 1.99
C LYS A 58 -1.43 17.13 0.94
N VAL A 59 -0.52 17.57 0.07
CA VAL A 59 -0.84 18.36 -1.12
C VAL A 59 -0.81 17.44 -2.31
N PHE A 60 -1.94 17.35 -3.02
CA PHE A 60 -2.06 16.47 -4.18
C PHE A 60 -1.14 16.92 -5.31
N ASN A 61 -0.54 15.94 -5.97
CA ASN A 61 0.30 16.18 -7.14
C ASN A 61 -0.47 16.98 -8.20
N LYS A 62 0.22 17.91 -8.84
CA LYS A 62 -0.34 18.77 -9.92
C LYS A 62 -0.95 18.01 -11.08
N GLU A 63 -0.43 16.80 -11.34
CA GLU A 63 -0.90 15.94 -12.44
C GLU A 63 -2.20 15.19 -12.09
N ARG A 64 -2.61 15.14 -10.81
CA ARG A 64 -3.89 14.54 -10.44
C ARG A 64 -5.05 15.39 -10.96
N THR A 65 -6.05 14.75 -11.50
CA THR A 65 -7.33 15.41 -11.86
C THR A 65 -8.16 15.70 -10.61
N ASP A 66 -9.14 16.60 -10.72
CA ASP A 66 -10.08 16.86 -9.63
C ASP A 66 -10.85 15.59 -9.25
N ILE A 67 -11.21 14.74 -10.22
CA ILE A 67 -11.91 13.46 -9.99
C ILE A 67 -11.04 12.48 -9.16
N GLU A 68 -9.74 12.40 -9.46
CA GLU A 68 -8.83 11.54 -8.68
C GLU A 68 -8.67 12.03 -7.24
N CYS A 69 -8.61 13.34 -7.02
CA CYS A 69 -8.59 13.92 -5.68
C CYS A 69 -9.90 13.63 -4.92
N GLU A 70 -11.05 13.80 -5.55
CA GLU A 70 -12.36 13.48 -4.97
C GLU A 70 -12.45 12.01 -4.58
N LYS A 71 -12.04 11.11 -5.46
CA LYS A 71 -12.00 9.66 -5.19
C LYS A 71 -11.08 9.32 -4.02
N TYR A 72 -9.92 9.95 -3.93
CA TYR A 72 -9.00 9.78 -2.80
C TYR A 72 -9.66 10.19 -1.48
N ILE A 73 -10.27 11.37 -1.44
CA ILE A 73 -10.94 11.90 -0.26
C ILE A 73 -12.09 10.98 0.18
N GLU A 74 -12.91 10.50 -0.76
CA GLU A 74 -13.99 9.56 -0.48
C GLU A 74 -13.50 8.32 0.27
N ARG A 75 -12.36 7.76 -0.13
CA ARG A 75 -11.76 6.57 0.51
C ARG A 75 -11.30 6.84 1.93
N ILE A 76 -10.63 7.96 2.14
CA ILE A 76 -10.18 8.36 3.48
C ILE A 76 -11.37 8.66 4.39
N GLU A 77 -12.39 9.33 3.87
CA GLU A 77 -13.61 9.60 4.64
C GLU A 77 -14.35 8.31 5.02
N LEU A 78 -14.32 7.29 4.15
CA LEU A 78 -14.82 5.98 4.51
C LEU A 78 -13.96 5.36 5.61
N ALA A 79 -12.63 5.30 5.41
CA ALA A 79 -11.71 4.74 6.39
C ALA A 79 -11.88 5.38 7.77
N SER A 80 -12.06 6.70 7.83
CA SER A 80 -12.27 7.44 9.09
C SER A 80 -13.55 7.06 9.83
N LYS A 81 -14.53 6.44 9.17
CA LYS A 81 -15.79 5.96 9.76
C LYS A 81 -15.70 4.51 10.24
N LEU A 82 -14.63 3.79 9.87
CA LEU A 82 -14.42 2.43 10.31
C LEU A 82 -13.79 2.40 11.70
N ASN A 83 -14.02 1.32 12.43
CA ASN A 83 -13.40 1.12 13.76
C ASN A 83 -11.96 0.60 13.61
N ILE A 84 -11.11 1.41 12.98
CA ILE A 84 -9.68 1.16 12.75
C ILE A 84 -8.87 2.36 13.24
N ASN A 85 -7.57 2.18 13.39
CA ASN A 85 -6.68 3.28 13.72
C ASN A 85 -6.14 3.89 12.41
N THR A 86 -6.74 4.99 11.99
CA THR A 86 -6.28 5.83 10.90
C THR A 86 -6.28 7.29 11.36
N PRO A 87 -5.39 8.17 10.85
CA PRO A 87 -5.35 9.56 11.27
C PRO A 87 -6.67 10.25 10.93
N LYS A 88 -7.12 11.10 11.85
CA LYS A 88 -8.32 11.91 11.64
C LYS A 88 -8.10 12.86 10.47
N LEU A 89 -9.07 12.93 9.57
CA LEU A 89 -9.13 13.89 8.49
C LEU A 89 -9.87 15.17 8.98
N TYR A 90 -9.21 16.32 8.82
CA TYR A 90 -9.80 17.62 9.18
C TYR A 90 -10.66 18.15 8.03
N ARG A 91 -11.65 18.98 8.38
CA ARG A 91 -12.61 19.57 7.42
C ARG A 91 -12.65 21.09 7.52
N VAL A 92 -12.86 21.72 6.38
CA VAL A 92 -13.15 23.14 6.24
C VAL A 92 -14.48 23.27 5.50
N ASP A 93 -15.44 24.01 6.07
CA ASP A 93 -16.77 24.18 5.50
C ASP A 93 -17.45 22.86 5.10
N GLU A 94 -17.35 21.86 6.00
CA GLU A 94 -17.84 20.49 5.82
C GLU A 94 -17.13 19.67 4.73
N LYS A 95 -16.11 20.23 4.05
CA LYS A 95 -15.30 19.55 3.04
C LYS A 95 -13.96 19.08 3.59
N SER A 96 -13.56 17.90 3.22
CA SER A 96 -12.26 17.32 3.59
C SER A 96 -11.12 17.79 2.69
N GLU A 97 -11.42 18.18 1.44
CA GLU A 97 -10.47 18.82 0.55
C GLU A 97 -10.50 20.35 0.71
N CYS A 98 -9.32 20.93 0.76
CA CYS A 98 -9.16 22.38 0.72
C CYS A 98 -8.41 22.80 -0.55
N ASN A 99 -8.93 23.84 -1.19
CA ASN A 99 -8.28 24.49 -2.31
C ASN A 99 -7.66 25.82 -1.83
N ILE A 100 -6.34 25.97 -2.04
CA ILE A 100 -5.62 27.21 -1.80
C ILE A 100 -5.10 27.74 -3.13
N LYS A 101 -5.34 29.02 -3.39
CA LYS A 101 -4.76 29.70 -4.56
C LYS A 101 -3.71 30.69 -4.06
N LEU A 102 -2.45 30.48 -4.49
CA LEU A 102 -1.35 31.35 -4.17
C LEU A 102 -0.52 31.57 -5.46
N GLU A 103 -0.18 32.83 -5.78
CA GLU A 103 0.62 33.19 -6.97
C GLU A 103 0.13 32.52 -8.28
N ASN A 104 -1.19 32.46 -8.47
CA ASN A 104 -1.87 31.81 -9.60
C ASN A 104 -1.77 30.28 -9.67
N ILE A 105 -1.16 29.61 -8.67
CA ILE A 105 -1.15 28.16 -8.54
C ILE A 105 -2.30 27.74 -7.62
N LYS A 106 -3.05 26.72 -8.04
CA LYS A 106 -4.08 26.05 -7.21
C LYS A 106 -3.46 24.84 -6.53
N TYR A 107 -3.38 24.87 -5.21
CA TYR A 107 -2.98 23.72 -4.38
C TYR A 107 -4.24 23.04 -3.86
N ARG A 108 -4.38 21.76 -4.12
CA ARG A 108 -5.44 20.90 -3.57
C ARG A 108 -4.81 20.08 -2.45
N LEU A 109 -5.39 20.09 -1.28
CA LEU A 109 -4.79 19.46 -0.12
C LEU A 109 -5.81 18.95 0.89
N CYS A 110 -5.36 18.11 1.78
CA CYS A 110 -6.06 17.70 2.98
C CYS A 110 -5.12 17.68 4.18
N VAL A 111 -5.71 17.78 5.38
CA VAL A 111 -4.98 17.86 6.65
C VAL A 111 -5.40 16.72 7.54
N PHE A 112 -4.42 16.06 8.16
CA PHE A 112 -4.59 14.94 9.07
C PHE A 112 -3.96 15.19 10.43
N ASP A 113 -4.39 14.43 11.45
CA ASP A 113 -3.61 14.30 12.68
C ASP A 113 -2.19 13.83 12.35
N TYR A 114 -1.21 14.39 13.02
CA TYR A 114 0.14 13.87 13.01
C TYR A 114 0.24 12.64 13.92
N ILE A 115 0.78 11.55 13.40
CA ILE A 115 1.09 10.36 14.19
C ILE A 115 2.51 10.48 14.71
N ASP A 116 2.66 10.64 16.05
CA ASP A 116 3.97 10.65 16.69
C ASP A 116 4.51 9.22 16.81
N GLY A 117 5.01 8.72 15.70
CA GLY A 117 5.44 7.34 15.53
C GLY A 117 6.36 7.14 14.33
N LYS A 118 6.69 5.88 14.07
CA LYS A 118 7.49 5.45 12.92
C LYS A 118 6.79 4.33 12.19
N SER A 119 6.98 4.28 10.88
CA SER A 119 6.58 3.12 10.08
C SER A 119 7.44 1.90 10.41
N PHE A 120 6.98 0.69 10.09
CA PHE A 120 7.81 -0.51 10.23
C PHE A 120 9.04 -0.45 9.34
N TYR A 121 8.94 0.20 8.18
CA TYR A 121 10.07 0.49 7.30
C TYR A 121 11.13 1.35 8.02
N ASP A 122 10.74 2.49 8.61
CA ASP A 122 11.65 3.36 9.37
C ASP A 122 12.24 2.69 10.62
N LEU A 123 11.53 1.73 11.18
CA LEU A 123 12.01 0.94 12.31
C LEU A 123 13.02 -0.13 11.88
N GLY A 124 13.08 -0.48 10.58
CA GLY A 124 13.87 -1.59 10.07
C GLY A 124 13.47 -2.92 10.73
N LYS A 125 12.16 -3.14 10.95
CA LYS A 125 11.65 -4.29 11.70
C LYS A 125 10.46 -4.94 11.02
N ILE A 126 10.41 -6.25 11.11
CA ILE A 126 9.25 -7.04 10.76
C ILE A 126 8.29 -7.09 11.96
N PRO A 127 6.98 -6.89 11.79
CA PRO A 127 6.02 -6.97 12.89
C PRO A 127 6.09 -8.29 13.65
N ASN A 128 5.96 -8.24 14.98
CA ASN A 128 5.81 -9.43 15.80
C ASN A 128 4.37 -10.01 15.72
N GLN A 129 4.11 -11.10 16.45
CA GLN A 129 2.83 -11.79 16.41
C GLN A 129 1.63 -10.90 16.80
N ASP A 130 1.76 -10.15 17.90
CA ASP A 130 0.66 -9.32 18.39
C ASP A 130 0.39 -8.15 17.44
N GLU A 131 1.45 -7.60 16.84
CA GLU A 131 1.37 -6.55 15.83
C GLU A 131 0.71 -7.06 14.55
N ILE A 132 1.09 -8.26 14.05
CA ILE A 132 0.41 -8.90 12.91
C ILE A 132 -1.08 -9.11 13.22
N ASN A 133 -1.40 -9.65 14.38
CA ASN A 133 -2.79 -9.89 14.78
C ASN A 133 -3.62 -8.59 14.75
N GLU A 134 -3.06 -7.49 15.26
CA GLU A 134 -3.75 -6.20 15.26
C GLU A 134 -3.90 -5.61 13.84
N ILE A 135 -2.86 -5.69 13.00
CA ILE A 135 -2.92 -5.25 11.60
C ILE A 135 -4.03 -6.03 10.85
N ILE A 136 -4.05 -7.35 11.00
CA ILE A 136 -5.02 -8.22 10.34
C ILE A 136 -6.43 -8.00 10.87
N ARG A 137 -6.60 -7.72 12.17
CA ARG A 137 -7.89 -7.32 12.73
C ARG A 137 -8.43 -6.05 12.04
N GLN A 138 -7.58 -5.03 11.86
CA GLN A 138 -7.96 -3.79 11.19
C GLN A 138 -8.25 -4.03 9.70
N MET A 139 -7.43 -4.80 8.99
CA MET A 139 -7.68 -5.22 7.61
C MET A 139 -9.05 -5.93 7.48
N ALA A 140 -9.36 -6.83 8.39
CA ALA A 140 -10.64 -7.55 8.35
C ALA A 140 -11.85 -6.63 8.58
N ILE A 141 -11.68 -5.52 9.31
CA ILE A 141 -12.71 -4.48 9.46
C ILE A 141 -12.84 -3.68 8.17
N ILE A 142 -11.73 -3.29 7.53
CA ILE A 142 -11.72 -2.60 6.24
C ILE A 142 -12.51 -3.42 5.22
N HIS A 143 -12.29 -4.73 5.14
CA HIS A 143 -12.97 -5.62 4.21
C HIS A 143 -14.48 -5.81 4.48
N LYS A 144 -15.00 -5.35 5.62
CA LYS A 144 -16.44 -5.32 5.90
C LYS A 144 -17.13 -4.05 5.43
N ALA A 145 -16.36 -3.06 4.98
CA ALA A 145 -16.94 -1.85 4.42
C ALA A 145 -17.70 -2.14 3.11
N THR A 146 -18.84 -1.48 2.95
CA THR A 146 -19.76 -1.73 1.84
C THR A 146 -19.59 -0.75 0.68
N LEU A 147 -18.58 0.12 0.73
CA LEU A 147 -18.36 1.09 -0.32
C LEU A 147 -17.93 0.39 -1.61
N GLN A 148 -18.68 0.62 -2.65
CA GLN A 148 -18.32 0.31 -4.03
C GLN A 148 -18.05 1.65 -4.74
N SER A 149 -16.81 2.14 -4.62
CA SER A 149 -16.40 3.35 -5.33
C SER A 149 -15.91 3.02 -6.74
N ASP A 150 -15.88 4.04 -7.59
CA ASP A 150 -15.27 3.90 -8.90
C ASP A 150 -13.81 3.46 -8.79
N PHE A 151 -13.39 2.59 -9.70
CA PHE A 151 -12.03 2.06 -9.73
C PHE A 151 -10.99 3.16 -9.92
N ILE A 152 -9.94 3.13 -9.09
CA ILE A 152 -8.70 3.89 -9.30
C ILE A 152 -7.64 2.96 -9.89
N TYR A 153 -7.10 3.34 -11.04
CA TYR A 153 -5.99 2.60 -11.63
C TYR A 153 -4.70 2.91 -10.88
N ASP A 154 -4.10 1.86 -10.35
CA ASP A 154 -2.77 1.91 -9.77
C ASP A 154 -1.86 0.92 -10.51
N LYS A 155 -0.71 1.39 -10.96
CA LYS A 155 0.27 0.57 -11.70
C LYS A 155 0.94 -0.50 -10.84
N TRP A 156 0.92 -0.36 -9.51
CA TRP A 156 1.48 -1.33 -8.56
C TRP A 156 0.47 -2.40 -8.13
N ALA A 157 -0.83 -2.17 -8.36
CA ALA A 157 -1.86 -3.08 -7.89
C ALA A 157 -1.82 -4.43 -8.60
N ILE A 158 -1.85 -5.51 -7.84
CA ILE A 158 -1.84 -6.91 -8.31
C ILE A 158 -2.86 -7.14 -9.44
N ILE A 159 -4.07 -6.58 -9.30
CA ILE A 159 -5.15 -6.76 -10.27
C ILE A 159 -4.79 -6.25 -11.68
N ASN A 160 -3.82 -5.35 -11.80
CA ASN A 160 -3.35 -4.76 -13.04
C ASN A 160 -2.13 -5.50 -13.63
N PHE A 161 -1.65 -6.58 -12.99
CA PHE A 161 -0.43 -7.27 -13.40
C PHE A 161 -0.41 -7.67 -14.87
N VAL A 162 -1.50 -8.24 -15.39
CA VAL A 162 -1.58 -8.65 -16.81
C VAL A 162 -1.29 -7.47 -17.75
N LYS A 163 -1.91 -6.32 -17.50
CA LYS A 163 -1.72 -5.11 -18.30
C LYS A 163 -0.32 -4.54 -18.13
N GLU A 164 0.14 -4.45 -16.88
CA GLU A 164 1.46 -3.91 -16.57
C GLU A 164 2.59 -4.77 -17.16
N PHE A 165 2.47 -6.10 -17.07
CA PHE A 165 3.43 -7.01 -17.69
C PHE A 165 3.50 -6.81 -19.21
N GLN A 166 2.35 -6.74 -19.89
CA GLN A 166 2.33 -6.50 -21.35
C GLN A 166 3.01 -5.18 -21.73
N ASN A 167 2.85 -4.15 -20.92
CA ASN A 167 3.39 -2.82 -21.16
C ASN A 167 4.90 -2.71 -20.84
N LYS A 168 5.43 -3.53 -19.92
CA LYS A 168 6.75 -3.33 -19.32
C LYS A 168 7.72 -4.49 -19.44
N LYS A 169 7.29 -5.65 -19.95
CA LYS A 169 8.12 -6.85 -20.07
C LYS A 169 9.43 -6.65 -20.84
N GLN A 170 9.48 -5.67 -21.75
CA GLN A 170 10.71 -5.34 -22.50
C GLN A 170 11.81 -4.72 -21.62
N TYR A 171 11.50 -4.29 -20.42
CA TYR A 171 12.46 -3.70 -19.48
C TYR A 171 13.06 -4.74 -18.51
N LEU A 172 12.54 -5.98 -18.54
CA LEU A 172 13.03 -7.07 -17.70
C LEU A 172 14.32 -7.66 -18.28
N ASN A 173 15.22 -8.08 -17.41
CA ASN A 173 16.33 -8.95 -17.82
C ASN A 173 15.81 -10.34 -18.19
N GLY A 174 16.64 -11.14 -18.87
CA GLY A 174 16.18 -12.42 -19.42
C GLY A 174 15.74 -13.47 -18.40
N ASN A 175 16.23 -13.40 -17.15
CA ASN A 175 15.83 -14.30 -16.07
C ASN A 175 14.48 -13.91 -15.50
N ASP A 176 14.31 -12.62 -15.17
CA ASP A 176 13.07 -12.08 -14.66
C ASP A 176 11.94 -12.18 -15.68
N TYR A 177 12.24 -11.93 -16.95
CA TYR A 177 11.26 -12.11 -18.02
C TYR A 177 10.66 -13.53 -18.00
N LYS A 178 11.49 -14.58 -17.92
CA LYS A 178 11.00 -15.95 -17.89
C LYS A 178 10.14 -16.25 -16.67
N LYS A 179 10.60 -15.82 -15.49
CA LYS A 179 9.83 -16.00 -14.25
C LYS A 179 8.47 -15.30 -14.31
N LEU A 180 8.46 -14.02 -14.72
CA LEU A 180 7.26 -13.23 -14.76
C LEU A 180 6.31 -13.63 -15.90
N GLU A 181 6.81 -14.13 -17.02
CA GLU A 181 5.99 -14.68 -18.10
C GLU A 181 5.23 -15.94 -17.66
N GLU A 182 5.86 -16.81 -16.87
CA GLU A 182 5.16 -17.97 -16.28
C GLU A 182 4.04 -17.52 -15.34
N LEU A 183 4.33 -16.57 -14.44
CA LEU A 183 3.34 -16.00 -13.53
C LEU A 183 2.21 -15.29 -14.28
N TYR A 184 2.53 -14.56 -15.36
CA TYR A 184 1.56 -13.93 -16.23
C TYR A 184 0.59 -14.96 -16.84
N ASN A 185 1.11 -16.05 -17.38
CA ASN A 185 0.29 -17.10 -17.98
C ASN A 185 -0.64 -17.77 -16.96
N ARG A 186 -0.15 -17.99 -15.75
CA ARG A 186 -0.95 -18.54 -14.64
C ARG A 186 -2.02 -17.56 -14.17
N PHE A 187 -1.66 -16.30 -13.95
CA PHE A 187 -2.58 -15.27 -13.47
C PHE A 187 -3.67 -14.93 -14.48
N PHE A 188 -3.34 -15.00 -15.78
CA PHE A 188 -4.31 -14.81 -16.87
C PHE A 188 -5.45 -15.85 -16.85
N GLN A 189 -5.22 -17.02 -16.25
CA GLN A 189 -6.21 -18.09 -16.13
C GLN A 189 -7.07 -17.99 -14.85
N VAL A 190 -6.75 -17.06 -13.95
CA VAL A 190 -7.51 -16.89 -12.71
C VAL A 190 -8.89 -16.33 -13.02
N ASP A 191 -9.94 -16.99 -12.55
CA ASP A 191 -11.29 -16.47 -12.60
C ASP A 191 -11.52 -15.46 -11.47
N ILE A 192 -11.18 -14.20 -11.75
CA ILE A 192 -11.26 -13.09 -10.79
C ILE A 192 -12.69 -12.91 -10.24
N GLU A 193 -13.72 -13.24 -11.03
CA GLU A 193 -15.11 -13.08 -10.60
C GLU A 193 -15.54 -14.11 -9.54
N LYS A 194 -14.81 -15.21 -9.40
CA LYS A 194 -15.02 -16.19 -8.31
C LYS A 194 -14.41 -15.76 -6.98
N LEU A 195 -13.54 -14.76 -6.99
CA LEU A 195 -12.90 -14.27 -5.76
C LEU A 195 -13.83 -13.29 -5.04
N PRO A 196 -14.09 -13.48 -3.74
CA PRO A 196 -14.84 -12.51 -2.95
C PRO A 196 -14.21 -11.14 -2.97
N LYS A 197 -14.99 -10.13 -3.38
CA LYS A 197 -14.57 -8.72 -3.42
C LYS A 197 -14.92 -8.01 -2.12
N ALA A 198 -14.12 -7.04 -1.76
CA ALA A 198 -14.33 -6.14 -0.63
C ALA A 198 -13.75 -4.76 -0.93
N PHE A 199 -14.00 -3.79 -0.06
CA PHE A 199 -13.19 -2.59 -0.03
C PHE A 199 -11.81 -2.98 0.51
N VAL A 200 -10.81 -2.94 -0.36
CA VAL A 200 -9.43 -3.37 -0.14
C VAL A 200 -8.56 -2.14 0.00
N HIS A 201 -7.69 -2.11 0.98
CA HIS A 201 -6.70 -1.02 1.12
C HIS A 201 -5.75 -0.99 -0.08
N GLY A 202 -5.25 -2.16 -0.47
CA GLY A 202 -4.35 -2.36 -1.62
C GLY A 202 -2.87 -2.19 -1.29
N ASP A 203 -2.54 -1.53 -0.17
CA ASP A 203 -1.17 -1.13 0.16
C ASP A 203 -0.89 -1.17 1.68
N ILE A 204 -1.31 -2.26 2.38
CA ILE A 204 -0.94 -2.47 3.80
C ILE A 204 0.48 -3.04 3.85
N ILE A 205 1.46 -2.15 3.77
CA ILE A 205 2.90 -2.45 3.70
C ILE A 205 3.67 -1.75 4.82
N SER A 206 4.95 -2.03 4.94
CA SER A 206 5.78 -1.55 6.05
C SER A 206 5.91 -0.02 6.12
N THR A 207 5.76 0.69 5.01
CA THR A 207 5.71 2.16 4.96
C THR A 207 4.38 2.74 5.42
N ASN A 208 3.28 2.00 5.25
CA ASN A 208 1.91 2.43 5.52
C ASN A 208 1.32 1.89 6.84
N VAL A 209 2.11 1.11 7.58
CA VAL A 209 1.76 0.70 8.94
C VAL A 209 2.71 1.37 9.92
N MET A 210 2.18 2.27 10.73
CA MET A 210 2.95 3.03 11.71
C MET A 210 2.71 2.53 13.13
N LYS A 211 3.75 2.60 13.96
CA LYS A 211 3.69 2.34 15.40
C LYS A 211 4.00 3.62 16.15
N ASP A 212 3.04 4.10 16.95
CA ASP A 212 3.23 5.30 17.76
C ASP A 212 4.00 5.02 19.06
N LYS A 213 4.33 6.06 19.80
CA LYS A 213 5.05 6.00 21.07
C LYS A 213 4.33 5.19 22.16
N ASN A 214 3.02 4.96 22.02
CA ASN A 214 2.21 4.15 22.93
C ASN A 214 2.05 2.71 22.43
N ASN A 215 2.79 2.31 21.41
CA ASN A 215 2.71 1.02 20.71
C ASN A 215 1.38 0.78 19.98
N LYS A 216 0.58 1.80 19.75
CA LYS A 216 -0.63 1.69 18.95
C LYS A 216 -0.26 1.62 17.46
N LEU A 217 -0.91 0.73 16.73
CA LEU A 217 -0.69 0.55 15.30
C LEU A 217 -1.73 1.34 14.50
N TRP A 218 -1.24 2.02 13.49
CA TRP A 218 -2.02 2.87 12.60
C TRP A 218 -1.85 2.41 11.16
N ILE A 219 -2.94 2.36 10.40
CA ILE A 219 -2.94 2.14 8.96
C ILE A 219 -3.21 3.49 8.29
N ILE A 220 -2.31 3.88 7.39
CA ILE A 220 -2.35 5.16 6.70
C ILE A 220 -2.39 4.95 5.17
N ASP A 221 -2.75 5.98 4.45
CA ASP A 221 -2.71 6.09 2.99
C ASP A 221 -3.66 5.15 2.22
N PHE A 222 -4.92 5.52 2.17
CA PHE A 222 -5.98 4.80 1.43
C PHE A 222 -6.07 5.22 -0.06
N ALA A 223 -5.00 5.82 -0.63
CA ALA A 223 -5.00 6.40 -1.98
C ALA A 223 -5.40 5.40 -3.07
N VAL A 224 -4.92 4.17 -2.97
CA VAL A 224 -5.09 3.11 -3.97
C VAL A 224 -6.19 2.11 -3.64
N SER A 225 -6.96 2.39 -2.59
CA SER A 225 -8.04 1.50 -2.15
C SER A 225 -9.12 1.35 -3.21
N ASN A 226 -9.57 0.11 -3.42
CA ASN A 226 -10.53 -0.24 -4.44
C ASN A 226 -11.50 -1.35 -3.97
N TYR A 227 -12.62 -1.52 -4.68
CA TYR A 227 -13.50 -2.67 -4.49
C TYR A 227 -13.07 -3.82 -5.41
N VAL A 228 -12.18 -4.69 -4.90
CA VAL A 228 -11.49 -5.75 -5.65
C VAL A 228 -11.40 -7.04 -4.79
N PRO A 229 -10.87 -8.16 -5.33
CA PRO A 229 -10.67 -9.36 -4.53
C PRO A 229 -9.90 -9.09 -3.24
N ARG A 230 -10.50 -9.44 -2.10
CA ARG A 230 -9.92 -9.15 -0.77
C ARG A 230 -8.61 -9.90 -0.47
N ILE A 231 -8.35 -10.97 -1.19
CA ILE A 231 -7.11 -11.74 -1.10
C ILE A 231 -5.87 -10.90 -1.45
N ILE A 232 -6.05 -9.78 -2.17
CA ILE A 232 -4.98 -8.85 -2.55
C ILE A 232 -4.29 -8.27 -1.31
N ASP A 233 -5.04 -7.76 -0.33
CA ASP A 233 -4.44 -7.21 0.88
C ASP A 233 -3.66 -8.27 1.67
N LEU A 234 -4.18 -9.49 1.73
CA LEU A 234 -3.48 -10.60 2.38
C LEU A 234 -2.16 -10.94 1.68
N ALA A 235 -2.16 -10.96 0.35
CA ALA A 235 -0.96 -11.23 -0.44
C ALA A 235 0.08 -10.12 -0.29
N VAL A 236 -0.32 -8.86 -0.49
CA VAL A 236 0.55 -7.68 -0.35
C VAL A 236 1.16 -7.59 1.04
N SER A 237 0.33 -7.72 2.09
CA SER A 237 0.83 -7.70 3.48
C SER A 237 1.75 -8.88 3.79
N SER A 238 1.48 -10.05 3.22
CA SER A 238 2.33 -11.23 3.41
C SER A 238 3.72 -11.06 2.78
N CYS A 239 3.79 -10.48 1.59
CA CYS A 239 5.06 -10.20 0.92
C CYS A 239 5.85 -9.13 1.64
N ASN A 240 5.19 -8.08 2.12
CA ASN A 240 5.88 -6.87 2.56
C ASN A 240 6.11 -6.82 4.08
N LEU A 241 5.10 -7.21 4.89
CA LEU A 241 5.22 -7.17 6.36
C LEU A 241 5.79 -8.45 6.97
N CYS A 242 5.81 -9.56 6.21
CA CYS A 242 6.23 -10.86 6.74
C CYS A 242 7.56 -11.34 6.21
N LEU A 243 8.06 -10.76 5.13
CA LEU A 243 9.30 -11.23 4.52
C LEU A 243 10.48 -10.97 5.47
N ASP A 244 11.20 -12.02 5.78
CA ASP A 244 12.47 -12.03 6.48
C ASP A 244 13.48 -12.64 5.51
N ALA A 245 14.20 -11.80 4.77
CA ALA A 245 15.09 -12.20 3.70
C ALA A 245 16.17 -13.20 4.17
N GLU A 246 16.53 -13.15 5.44
CA GLU A 246 17.54 -14.02 6.05
C GLU A 246 16.96 -15.30 6.64
N ASN A 247 15.60 -15.36 6.79
CA ASN A 247 14.95 -16.48 7.48
C ASN A 247 13.62 -16.90 6.87
N LYS A 248 13.70 -17.79 5.86
CA LYS A 248 12.54 -18.36 5.15
C LYS A 248 11.50 -18.96 6.10
N GLU A 249 11.93 -19.65 7.16
CA GLU A 249 11.02 -20.29 8.12
C GLU A 249 10.25 -19.23 8.95
N ASN A 250 10.89 -18.11 9.30
CA ASN A 250 10.20 -17.00 9.95
C ASN A 250 9.16 -16.36 9.01
N THR A 251 9.53 -16.13 7.74
CA THR A 251 8.59 -15.68 6.71
C THR A 251 7.38 -16.61 6.60
N LYS A 252 7.62 -17.92 6.44
CA LYS A 252 6.56 -18.94 6.34
C LYS A 252 5.64 -18.93 7.57
N LYS A 253 6.21 -18.87 8.77
CA LYS A 253 5.44 -18.78 10.02
C LYS A 253 4.53 -17.54 10.04
N LYS A 254 5.04 -16.38 9.64
CA LYS A 254 4.29 -15.12 9.65
C LYS A 254 3.18 -15.10 8.59
N VAL A 255 3.45 -15.60 7.38
CA VAL A 255 2.43 -15.75 6.33
C VAL A 255 1.29 -16.66 6.81
N LYS A 256 1.62 -17.79 7.44
CA LYS A 256 0.63 -18.68 8.06
C LYS A 256 -0.22 -17.95 9.10
N MET A 257 0.42 -17.16 9.97
CA MET A 257 -0.27 -16.37 10.99
C MET A 257 -1.25 -15.37 10.39
N ILE A 258 -0.90 -14.67 9.31
CA ILE A 258 -1.82 -13.75 8.60
C ILE A 258 -3.08 -14.49 8.18
N LEU A 259 -2.95 -15.65 7.52
CA LEU A 259 -4.09 -16.42 7.04
C LEU A 259 -4.95 -16.97 8.18
N GLU A 260 -4.33 -17.48 9.23
CA GLU A 260 -5.03 -18.01 10.40
C GLU A 260 -5.76 -16.90 11.17
N GLU A 261 -5.11 -15.75 11.40
CA GLU A 261 -5.70 -14.61 12.10
C GLU A 261 -6.88 -14.03 11.31
N TYR A 262 -6.70 -13.81 9.99
CA TYR A 262 -7.76 -13.27 9.15
C TYR A 262 -9.02 -14.14 9.15
N GLN A 263 -8.87 -15.46 9.14
CA GLN A 263 -9.99 -16.41 9.15
C GLN A 263 -10.80 -16.41 10.45
N LYS A 264 -10.30 -15.81 11.53
CA LYS A 264 -11.10 -15.59 12.75
C LYS A 264 -12.21 -14.55 12.52
N TYR A 265 -12.02 -13.63 11.60
CA TYR A 265 -12.94 -12.53 11.29
C TYR A 265 -13.73 -12.76 10.01
N ASN A 266 -13.08 -13.24 8.96
CA ASN A 266 -13.63 -13.44 7.62
C ASN A 266 -13.14 -14.78 7.06
N LYS A 267 -14.04 -15.75 6.89
CA LYS A 267 -13.67 -17.05 6.31
C LYS A 267 -13.21 -16.90 4.87
N LEU A 268 -12.05 -17.48 4.56
CA LEU A 268 -11.57 -17.62 3.19
C LEU A 268 -12.26 -18.81 2.52
N THR A 269 -12.60 -18.64 1.26
CA THR A 269 -13.12 -19.74 0.42
C THR A 269 -11.99 -20.68 0.00
N ASP A 270 -12.33 -21.90 -0.39
CA ASP A 270 -11.34 -22.85 -0.92
C ASP A 270 -10.60 -22.25 -2.15
N TYR A 271 -11.33 -21.49 -2.99
CA TYR A 271 -10.75 -20.86 -4.17
C TYR A 271 -9.77 -19.71 -3.81
N GLU A 272 -10.07 -18.90 -2.79
CA GLU A 272 -9.12 -17.90 -2.30
C GLU A 272 -7.83 -18.58 -1.78
N LEU A 273 -7.96 -19.63 -0.99
CA LEU A 273 -6.81 -20.39 -0.49
C LEU A 273 -6.01 -21.01 -1.65
N GLU A 274 -6.70 -21.53 -2.67
CA GLU A 274 -6.07 -22.07 -3.87
C GLU A 274 -5.28 -21.04 -4.65
N GLN A 275 -5.78 -19.82 -4.77
CA GLN A 275 -5.12 -18.77 -5.53
C GLN A 275 -4.08 -17.97 -4.72
N PHE A 276 -4.11 -18.05 -3.40
CA PHE A 276 -3.26 -17.22 -2.54
C PHE A 276 -1.75 -17.32 -2.85
N PRO A 277 -1.14 -18.52 -3.09
CA PRO A 277 0.26 -18.61 -3.48
C PRO A 277 0.58 -17.82 -4.76
N LEU A 278 -0.31 -17.87 -5.74
CA LEU A 278 -0.13 -17.12 -6.98
C LEU A 278 -0.25 -15.61 -6.73
N PHE A 279 -1.19 -15.16 -5.90
CA PHE A 279 -1.32 -13.75 -5.56
C PHE A 279 -0.10 -13.22 -4.78
N PHE A 280 0.47 -14.04 -3.90
CA PHE A 280 1.75 -13.74 -3.24
C PHE A 280 2.89 -13.58 -4.27
N ASP A 281 2.99 -14.51 -5.23
CA ASP A 281 3.99 -14.42 -6.29
C ASP A 281 3.78 -13.18 -7.17
N ILE A 282 2.54 -12.83 -7.51
CA ILE A 282 2.23 -11.65 -8.32
C ILE A 282 2.54 -10.35 -7.56
N ALA A 283 2.34 -10.30 -6.25
CA ALA A 283 2.73 -9.12 -5.46
C ALA A 283 4.25 -8.86 -5.55
N ASN A 284 5.05 -9.91 -5.42
CA ASN A 284 6.51 -9.82 -5.62
C ASN A 284 6.86 -9.51 -7.09
N ALA A 285 6.20 -10.15 -8.06
CA ALA A 285 6.43 -9.91 -9.48
C ALA A 285 6.14 -8.46 -9.89
N MET A 286 5.14 -7.81 -9.27
CA MET A 286 4.88 -6.37 -9.49
C MET A 286 6.05 -5.51 -9.03
N GLY A 287 6.66 -5.80 -7.88
CA GLY A 287 7.87 -5.10 -7.41
C GLY A 287 8.98 -5.17 -8.45
N ILE A 288 9.34 -6.38 -8.89
CA ILE A 288 10.37 -6.59 -9.92
C ILE A 288 10.03 -5.84 -11.21
N LEU A 289 8.80 -5.95 -11.69
CA LEU A 289 8.35 -5.35 -12.95
C LEU A 289 8.43 -3.83 -12.93
N GLN A 290 7.90 -3.21 -11.87
CA GLN A 290 7.86 -1.75 -11.75
C GLN A 290 9.26 -1.17 -11.56
N ILE A 291 10.09 -1.79 -10.71
CA ILE A 291 11.43 -1.30 -10.43
C ILE A 291 12.36 -1.50 -11.63
N SER A 292 12.24 -2.61 -12.36
CA SER A 292 12.95 -2.80 -13.63
C SER A 292 12.62 -1.70 -14.65
N HIS A 293 11.36 -1.25 -14.69
CA HIS A 293 10.99 -0.12 -15.53
C HIS A 293 11.57 1.21 -15.00
N LEU A 294 11.51 1.47 -13.69
CA LEU A 294 12.10 2.68 -13.08
C LEU A 294 13.60 2.79 -13.37
N ASN A 295 14.32 1.67 -13.33
CA ASN A 295 15.75 1.61 -13.65
C ASN A 295 16.08 2.10 -15.08
N THR A 296 15.13 2.07 -15.99
CA THR A 296 15.32 2.62 -17.37
C THR A 296 15.10 4.12 -17.45
N LEU A 297 14.49 4.72 -16.43
CA LEU A 297 14.18 6.16 -16.36
C LEU A 297 15.26 6.96 -15.63
N GLY A 298 16.11 6.31 -14.84
CA GLY A 298 17.18 6.94 -14.07
C GLY A 298 17.83 5.97 -13.08
N GLU A 299 18.69 6.48 -12.21
CA GLU A 299 19.27 5.69 -11.13
C GLU A 299 18.20 5.34 -10.08
N LEU A 300 18.19 4.07 -9.66
CA LEU A 300 17.34 3.59 -8.58
C LEU A 300 17.80 4.18 -7.23
N SER A 301 16.82 4.62 -6.44
CA SER A 301 17.06 4.95 -5.04
C SER A 301 17.47 3.71 -4.23
N GLU A 302 17.99 3.90 -3.03
CA GLU A 302 18.26 2.78 -2.11
C GLU A 302 16.96 2.08 -1.69
N GLU A 303 15.85 2.80 -1.63
CA GLU A 303 14.51 2.24 -1.38
C GLU A 303 14.06 1.34 -2.54
N ASP A 304 14.25 1.77 -3.80
CA ASP A 304 13.90 0.96 -4.98
C ASP A 304 14.71 -0.35 -5.03
N LYS A 305 16.01 -0.27 -4.75
CA LYS A 305 16.88 -1.44 -4.68
C LYS A 305 16.42 -2.41 -3.60
N PHE A 306 16.11 -1.89 -2.40
CA PHE A 306 15.60 -2.69 -1.29
C PHE A 306 14.32 -3.43 -1.70
N TRP A 307 13.34 -2.75 -2.29
CA TRP A 307 12.09 -3.39 -2.73
C TRP A 307 12.28 -4.40 -3.86
N TYR A 308 13.26 -4.17 -4.75
CA TYR A 308 13.60 -5.15 -5.78
C TYR A 308 14.16 -6.43 -5.16
N ASP A 309 15.15 -6.31 -4.27
CA ASP A 309 15.81 -7.43 -3.61
C ASP A 309 14.82 -8.24 -2.74
N GLU A 310 13.95 -7.56 -1.99
CA GLU A 310 12.88 -8.18 -1.21
C GLU A 310 11.90 -8.95 -2.12
N SER A 311 11.54 -8.38 -3.27
CA SER A 311 10.64 -9.03 -4.24
C SER A 311 11.27 -10.27 -4.88
N GLU A 312 12.55 -10.22 -5.26
CA GLU A 312 13.28 -11.39 -5.74
C GLU A 312 13.34 -12.49 -4.67
N LYS A 313 13.61 -12.11 -3.42
CA LYS A 313 13.69 -13.05 -2.29
C LYS A 313 12.34 -13.69 -1.99
N GLY A 314 11.26 -12.91 -2.06
CA GLY A 314 9.90 -13.42 -1.92
C GLY A 314 9.58 -14.51 -2.95
N LEU A 315 9.92 -14.29 -4.23
CA LEU A 315 9.76 -15.31 -5.28
C LEU A 315 10.65 -16.53 -5.07
N GLU A 316 11.91 -16.34 -4.61
CA GLU A 316 12.81 -17.45 -4.29
C GLU A 316 12.24 -18.35 -3.19
N PHE A 317 11.62 -17.75 -2.16
CA PHE A 317 11.03 -18.50 -1.05
C PHE A 317 9.76 -19.25 -1.43
N SER A 318 8.99 -18.71 -2.39
CA SER A 318 7.71 -19.24 -2.82
C SER A 318 7.88 -20.50 -3.68
N ASN A 319 7.97 -21.65 -3.01
CA ASN A 319 8.02 -22.96 -3.65
C ASN A 319 7.06 -23.95 -2.98
N GLU A 320 6.96 -25.15 -3.57
CA GLU A 320 6.05 -26.20 -3.09
C GLU A 320 6.24 -26.52 -1.60
N GLU A 321 7.48 -26.62 -1.12
CA GLU A 321 7.80 -26.91 0.29
C GLU A 321 7.34 -25.81 1.22
N PHE A 322 7.52 -24.53 0.80
CA PHE A 322 7.06 -23.37 1.55
C PHE A 322 5.54 -23.41 1.78
N TRP A 323 4.77 -23.73 0.75
CA TRP A 323 3.32 -23.72 0.82
C TRP A 323 2.73 -24.97 1.49
N LYS A 324 3.36 -26.14 1.39
CA LYS A 324 2.88 -27.40 2.03
C LYS A 324 2.65 -27.26 3.53
N ASP A 325 3.50 -26.50 4.22
CA ASP A 325 3.42 -26.34 5.66
C ASP A 325 2.41 -25.26 6.09
N ILE A 326 2.08 -24.35 5.20
CA ILE A 326 1.10 -23.28 5.43
C ILE A 326 -0.32 -23.84 5.35
N TYR A 327 -0.56 -24.76 4.41
CA TYR A 327 -1.86 -25.37 4.18
C TYR A 327 -1.96 -26.74 4.80
N VAL A 328 -3.06 -26.99 5.56
CA VAL A 328 -3.36 -28.30 6.13
C VAL A 328 -3.61 -29.30 4.99
N LYS A 329 -3.01 -30.49 5.10
CA LYS A 329 -2.91 -31.63 4.17
C LYS A 329 -3.92 -31.83 3.02
N LYS A 330 -5.15 -31.39 3.12
CA LYS A 330 -6.17 -31.61 2.08
C LYS A 330 -6.04 -30.78 0.80
N TRP A 331 -5.24 -29.73 0.87
CA TRP A 331 -5.21 -28.72 -0.19
C TRP A 331 -3.98 -28.87 -1.10
N CYS A 332 -2.82 -29.22 -0.55
CA CYS A 332 -1.59 -29.46 -1.33
C CYS A 332 -1.76 -30.57 -2.38
N GLU A 333 -2.56 -31.60 -2.09
CA GLU A 333 -2.76 -32.73 -2.99
C GLU A 333 -3.48 -32.36 -4.31
N ARG A 334 -4.20 -31.24 -4.38
CA ARG A 334 -4.95 -30.83 -5.59
C ARG A 334 -4.17 -29.94 -6.55
N GLN A 335 -3.23 -29.15 -6.08
CA GLN A 335 -2.47 -28.24 -6.94
C GLN A 335 -1.33 -28.94 -7.69
N PHE A 336 -0.72 -29.96 -7.10
CA PHE A 336 0.48 -30.59 -7.66
C PHE A 336 0.19 -31.76 -8.59
N ILE A 337 -1.05 -32.28 -8.60
CA ILE A 337 -1.46 -33.33 -9.56
C ILE A 337 -1.50 -32.83 -11.01
N ASN A 338 -1.63 -31.53 -11.23
CA ASN A 338 -1.69 -30.97 -12.59
C ASN A 338 -0.32 -30.69 -13.24
N TYR A 339 0.78 -30.89 -12.54
CA TYR A 339 2.14 -30.64 -13.06
C TYR A 339 2.85 -31.86 -13.65
N GLU A 340 2.32 -33.08 -13.44
CA GLU A 340 2.96 -34.30 -13.97
C GLU A 340 2.41 -34.80 -15.31
N VAL A 341 1.46 -34.12 -15.94
CA VAL A 341 0.90 -34.56 -17.22
C VAL A 341 0.87 -33.40 -18.21
N LYS A 342 1.99 -33.10 -18.85
CA LYS A 342 2.10 -32.81 -20.29
C LYS A 342 3.55 -32.56 -20.69
#